data_cd7a0cace71b1b60264f5bb850d00e3a
#
_entry.id   cd7a0cace71b1b60264f5bb850d00e3a
#
_cell.length_a   1.000
_cell.length_b   1.000
_cell.length_c   1.000
_cell.angle_alpha   90.00
_cell.angle_beta   90.00
_cell.angle_gamma   90.00
#
_symmetry.space_group_name_H-M   'P 1'
#
loop_
_entity.id
_entity.type
_entity.pdbx_description
1 polymer ?
#
loop_
_entity_poly.entity_id
_entity_poly.type
_entity_poly.pdbx_seq_one_letter_code
_entity_poly.pdbx_strand_id
1 'polypeptide(L)'
;MNKKEQQAQRAKQEDVVLHKVLWWIVGAVVLEVLLLLLNKVYANYTVEQIELAKSLRDVFSVLMIALPICFVVLLIWAVAARKSGKFTRLSSVLAGVMLALAVCAVVIRVFDESGIRLLYVAVPAVAVLALIYYLYQREFFFAAVLSALGLLGVKVVPYHFGFPAIAYGYAVVLGVALVGAVVVFRVMQAAGGKLRLKGNWVEVLPKSANYALLYVTCGVVAAVVIAALLLGGLAVLYGVLVAWLLILAVYYTVRLM
;
A
#
# COMPACT_ATOMS: atom_id res chain seq x y z
N MET A 1 21.63 -32.17 -11.94
CA MET A 1 21.07 -31.69 -10.67
C MET A 1 20.00 -32.68 -10.20
N ASN A 2 20.20 -33.29 -9.04
CA ASN A 2 19.38 -34.40 -8.55
C ASN A 2 18.00 -33.87 -8.07
N LYS A 3 16.90 -34.65 -8.28
CA LYS A 3 15.54 -34.24 -7.84
C LYS A 3 15.48 -33.81 -6.37
N LYS A 4 16.27 -34.43 -5.51
CA LYS A 4 16.40 -34.11 -4.07
C LYS A 4 17.03 -32.72 -3.84
N GLU A 5 18.02 -32.33 -4.64
CA GLU A 5 18.64 -30.99 -4.54
C GLU A 5 17.69 -29.87 -5.00
N GLN A 6 16.89 -30.13 -6.04
CA GLN A 6 15.85 -29.19 -6.48
C GLN A 6 14.75 -28.99 -5.44
N GLN A 7 14.32 -30.07 -4.78
CA GLN A 7 13.34 -29.99 -3.70
C GLN A 7 13.90 -29.23 -2.48
N ALA A 8 15.15 -29.49 -2.09
CA ALA A 8 15.79 -28.78 -0.98
C ALA A 8 16.00 -27.29 -1.28
N GLN A 9 16.30 -26.92 -2.53
CA GLN A 9 16.40 -25.52 -2.94
C GLN A 9 15.04 -24.80 -2.94
N ARG A 10 13.97 -25.47 -3.38
CA ARG A 10 12.60 -24.92 -3.33
C ARG A 10 12.16 -24.72 -1.88
N ALA A 11 12.34 -25.71 -1.01
CA ALA A 11 12.02 -25.58 0.41
C ALA A 11 12.75 -24.40 1.08
N LYS A 12 14.05 -24.21 0.81
CA LYS A 12 14.80 -23.05 1.31
C LYS A 12 14.28 -21.71 0.77
N GLN A 13 13.83 -21.66 -0.48
CA GLN A 13 13.23 -20.44 -1.05
C GLN A 13 11.87 -20.15 -0.42
N GLU A 14 11.04 -21.15 -0.18
CA GLU A 14 9.75 -21.04 0.50
C GLU A 14 9.93 -20.54 1.94
N ASP A 15 10.88 -21.07 2.70
CA ASP A 15 11.21 -20.63 4.06
C ASP A 15 11.64 -19.15 4.11
N VAL A 16 12.43 -18.70 3.14
CA VAL A 16 12.85 -17.29 3.06
C VAL A 16 11.67 -16.37 2.75
N VAL A 17 10.75 -16.80 1.90
CA VAL A 17 9.53 -16.03 1.59
C VAL A 17 8.60 -16.00 2.80
N LEU A 18 8.36 -17.14 3.45
CA LEU A 18 7.56 -17.23 4.66
C LEU A 18 8.09 -16.33 5.78
N HIS A 19 9.40 -16.32 6.02
CA HIS A 19 10.02 -15.43 7.00
C HIS A 19 9.78 -13.95 6.70
N LYS A 20 9.89 -13.55 5.43
CA LYS A 20 9.61 -12.15 5.04
C LYS A 20 8.15 -11.77 5.26
N VAL A 21 7.24 -12.66 4.88
CA VAL A 21 5.80 -12.48 5.07
C VAL A 21 5.48 -12.35 6.55
N LEU A 22 6.05 -13.22 7.40
CA LEU A 22 5.85 -13.19 8.84
C LEU A 22 6.29 -11.87 9.45
N TRP A 23 7.45 -11.33 9.06
CA TRP A 23 7.92 -10.03 9.52
C TRP A 23 7.00 -8.88 9.12
N TRP A 24 6.41 -8.93 7.91
CA TRP A 24 5.42 -7.94 7.47
C TRP A 24 4.14 -7.99 8.31
N ILE A 25 3.64 -9.20 8.63
CA ILE A 25 2.46 -9.38 9.48
C ILE A 25 2.75 -8.87 10.88
N VAL A 26 3.87 -9.27 11.48
CA VAL A 26 4.27 -8.81 12.83
C VAL A 26 4.39 -7.28 12.87
N GLY A 27 5.04 -6.68 11.88
CA GLY A 27 5.15 -5.23 11.79
C GLY A 27 3.80 -4.52 11.68
N ALA A 28 2.88 -5.06 10.88
CA ALA A 28 1.53 -4.51 10.76
C ALA A 28 0.72 -4.65 12.05
N VAL A 29 0.80 -5.80 12.73
CA VAL A 29 0.13 -6.02 14.02
C VAL A 29 0.67 -5.07 15.09
N VAL A 30 1.98 -4.89 15.17
CA VAL A 30 2.59 -3.94 16.12
C VAL A 30 2.11 -2.51 15.83
N LEU A 31 2.09 -2.11 14.57
CA LEU A 31 1.61 -0.78 14.18
C LEU A 31 0.12 -0.60 14.51
N GLU A 32 -0.70 -1.62 14.29
CA GLU A 32 -2.12 -1.60 14.61
C GLU A 32 -2.37 -1.50 16.13
N VAL A 33 -1.62 -2.23 16.93
CA VAL A 33 -1.68 -2.13 18.41
C VAL A 33 -1.29 -0.71 18.85
N LEU A 34 -0.25 -0.12 18.27
CA LEU A 34 0.13 1.27 18.57
C LEU A 34 -0.97 2.26 18.19
N LEU A 35 -1.63 2.07 17.04
CA LEU A 35 -2.77 2.88 16.64
C LEU A 35 -3.97 2.73 17.59
N LEU A 36 -4.24 1.51 18.10
CA LEU A 36 -5.27 1.26 19.10
C LEU A 36 -5.00 2.00 20.41
N LEU A 37 -3.77 1.93 20.90
CA LEU A 37 -3.34 2.67 22.08
C LEU A 37 -3.47 4.19 21.87
N LEU A 38 -3.03 4.64 20.70
CA LEU A 38 -3.13 6.05 20.33
C LEU A 38 -4.59 6.52 20.28
N ASN A 39 -5.48 5.74 19.67
CA ASN A 39 -6.90 6.07 19.60
C ASN A 39 -7.54 6.20 20.98
N LYS A 40 -7.14 5.33 21.90
CA LYS A 40 -7.65 5.38 23.29
C LYS A 40 -7.26 6.67 24.01
N VAL A 41 -6.03 7.16 23.79
CA VAL A 41 -5.48 8.31 24.53
C VAL A 41 -5.66 9.63 23.77
N TYR A 42 -5.63 9.59 22.42
CA TYR A 42 -5.70 10.80 21.56
C TYR A 42 -7.13 11.19 21.19
N ALA A 43 -7.99 10.20 20.86
CA ALA A 43 -9.35 10.44 20.39
C ALA A 43 -10.42 10.23 21.49
N ASN A 44 -10.25 9.19 22.33
CA ASN A 44 -11.24 8.81 23.35
C ASN A 44 -10.65 8.97 24.78
N TYR A 45 -10.01 10.11 25.05
CA TYR A 45 -9.41 10.39 26.33
C TYR A 45 -10.47 10.64 27.41
N THR A 46 -10.20 10.20 28.65
CA THR A 46 -10.97 10.52 29.83
C THR A 46 -10.51 11.85 30.43
N VAL A 47 -11.32 12.43 31.35
CA VAL A 47 -11.01 13.72 32.00
C VAL A 47 -9.61 13.72 32.66
N GLU A 48 -9.19 12.59 33.23
CA GLU A 48 -7.85 12.43 33.83
C GLU A 48 -6.71 12.41 32.79
N GLN A 49 -7.03 12.17 31.55
CA GLN A 49 -6.03 12.03 30.46
C GLN A 49 -5.92 13.27 29.54
N ILE A 50 -6.60 14.37 29.90
CA ILE A 50 -6.61 15.61 29.12
C ILE A 50 -5.20 16.17 28.89
N GLU A 51 -4.38 16.22 29.96
CA GLU A 51 -3.00 16.72 29.85
C GLU A 51 -2.14 15.84 28.98
N LEU A 52 -2.33 14.51 29.04
CA LEU A 52 -1.62 13.53 28.22
C LEU A 52 -2.04 13.63 26.74
N ALA A 53 -3.33 13.83 26.49
CA ALA A 53 -3.84 14.05 25.15
C ALA A 53 -3.29 15.34 24.51
N LYS A 54 -3.19 16.44 25.29
CA LYS A 54 -2.58 17.69 24.85
C LYS A 54 -1.10 17.53 24.56
N SER A 55 -0.35 16.90 25.45
CA SER A 55 1.07 16.62 25.26
C SER A 55 1.33 15.77 24.02
N LEU A 56 0.47 14.76 23.77
CA LEU A 56 0.54 13.95 22.55
C LEU A 56 0.32 14.77 21.29
N ARG A 57 -0.64 15.70 21.26
CA ARG A 57 -0.87 16.59 20.11
C ARG A 57 0.34 17.47 19.83
N ASP A 58 0.99 17.99 20.85
CA ASP A 58 2.20 18.78 20.73
C ASP A 58 3.36 17.93 20.19
N VAL A 59 3.53 16.71 20.70
CA VAL A 59 4.51 15.73 20.20
C VAL A 59 4.27 15.38 18.73
N PHE A 60 3.02 15.15 18.31
CA PHE A 60 2.72 14.88 16.89
C PHE A 60 3.01 16.07 15.99
N SER A 61 2.87 17.30 16.48
CA SER A 61 3.28 18.50 15.72
C SER A 61 4.78 18.53 15.45
N VAL A 62 5.60 18.08 16.40
CA VAL A 62 7.05 17.93 16.22
C VAL A 62 7.38 16.73 15.34
N LEU A 63 6.71 15.59 15.57
CA LEU A 63 6.95 14.34 14.80
C LEU A 63 6.60 14.50 13.32
N MET A 64 5.58 15.28 12.97
CA MET A 64 5.20 15.59 11.59
C MET A 64 6.38 16.20 10.80
N ILE A 65 7.27 16.95 11.45
CA ILE A 65 8.43 17.56 10.82
C ILE A 65 9.68 16.69 10.99
N ALA A 66 9.90 16.16 12.18
CA ALA A 66 11.09 15.39 12.51
C ALA A 66 11.20 14.07 11.75
N LEU A 67 10.09 13.29 11.64
CA LEU A 67 10.11 11.98 10.98
C LEU A 67 10.39 12.06 9.47
N PRO A 68 9.80 12.98 8.68
CA PRO A 68 10.18 13.14 7.27
C PRO A 68 11.64 13.56 7.10
N ILE A 69 12.18 14.43 7.96
CA ILE A 69 13.60 14.81 7.93
C ILE A 69 14.47 13.58 8.21
N CYS A 70 14.18 12.82 9.25
CA CYS A 70 14.90 11.58 9.56
C CYS A 70 14.81 10.57 8.40
N PHE A 71 13.65 10.46 7.76
CA PHE A 71 13.48 9.60 6.58
C PHE A 71 14.42 10.02 5.44
N VAL A 72 14.51 11.31 5.12
CA VAL A 72 15.40 11.82 4.07
C VAL A 72 16.86 11.51 4.40
N VAL A 73 17.30 11.72 5.65
CA VAL A 73 18.66 11.39 6.11
C VAL A 73 18.94 9.89 5.95
N LEU A 74 18.02 9.04 6.40
CA LEU A 74 18.15 7.58 6.27
C LEU A 74 18.12 7.12 4.80
N LEU A 75 17.36 7.80 3.95
CA LEU A 75 17.32 7.51 2.52
C LEU A 75 18.65 7.84 1.85
N ILE A 76 19.25 8.98 2.18
CA ILE A 76 20.60 9.35 1.71
C ILE A 76 21.63 8.30 2.17
N TRP A 77 21.56 7.91 3.45
CA TRP A 77 22.42 6.87 3.98
C TRP A 77 22.20 5.51 3.28
N ALA A 78 20.95 5.13 3.01
CA ALA A 78 20.63 3.88 2.29
C ALA A 78 21.19 3.88 0.86
N VAL A 79 21.15 5.03 0.17
CA VAL A 79 21.75 5.17 -1.16
C VAL A 79 23.28 5.08 -1.10
N ALA A 80 23.91 5.72 -0.10
CA ALA A 80 25.35 5.65 0.12
C ALA A 80 25.81 4.23 0.50
N ALA A 81 25.05 3.54 1.36
CA ALA A 81 25.32 2.17 1.77
C ALA A 81 25.25 1.17 0.58
N ARG A 82 24.38 1.44 -0.41
CA ARG A 82 24.35 0.64 -1.66
C ARG A 82 25.63 0.74 -2.47
N LYS A 83 26.29 1.89 -2.44
CA LYS A 83 27.59 2.08 -3.13
C LYS A 83 28.74 1.41 -2.39
N SER A 84 28.72 1.38 -1.04
CA SER A 84 29.77 0.78 -0.21
C SER A 84 29.56 -0.73 0.03
N GLY A 85 28.39 -1.30 -0.29
CA GLY A 85 28.09 -2.70 -0.10
C GLY A 85 27.86 -3.16 1.35
N LYS A 86 28.15 -2.29 2.34
CA LYS A 86 27.99 -2.58 3.77
C LYS A 86 26.63 -2.07 4.28
N PHE A 87 25.96 -2.87 5.12
CA PHE A 87 24.69 -2.53 5.79
C PHE A 87 23.52 -2.17 4.85
N THR A 88 23.55 -2.59 3.59
CA THR A 88 22.54 -2.24 2.58
C THR A 88 21.12 -2.70 2.96
N ARG A 89 21.00 -3.88 3.57
CA ARG A 89 19.70 -4.41 4.01
C ARG A 89 19.15 -3.63 5.20
N LEU A 90 20.00 -3.37 6.20
CA LEU A 90 19.61 -2.67 7.42
C LEU A 90 19.16 -1.24 7.11
N SER A 91 19.94 -0.49 6.33
CA SER A 91 19.61 0.88 5.95
C SER A 91 18.31 0.97 5.14
N SER A 92 18.06 0.01 4.23
CA SER A 92 16.82 -0.03 3.45
C SER A 92 15.60 -0.34 4.32
N VAL A 93 15.71 -1.25 5.29
CA VAL A 93 14.62 -1.59 6.22
C VAL A 93 14.33 -0.40 7.14
N LEU A 94 15.37 0.23 7.72
CA LEU A 94 15.18 1.41 8.57
C LEU A 94 14.52 2.57 7.81
N ALA A 95 14.96 2.84 6.59
CA ALA A 95 14.34 3.87 5.75
C ALA A 95 12.86 3.56 5.45
N GLY A 96 12.52 2.28 5.19
CA GLY A 96 11.14 1.86 4.98
C GLY A 96 10.25 2.02 6.22
N VAL A 97 10.75 1.61 7.39
CA VAL A 97 10.04 1.80 8.67
C VAL A 97 9.84 3.29 8.97
N MET A 98 10.88 4.11 8.78
CA MET A 98 10.79 5.54 9.02
C MET A 98 9.81 6.24 8.06
N LEU A 99 9.74 5.78 6.80
CA LEU A 99 8.75 6.26 5.85
C LEU A 99 7.32 5.95 6.33
N ALA A 100 7.08 4.72 6.77
CA ALA A 100 5.77 4.31 7.27
C ALA A 100 5.34 5.15 8.49
N LEU A 101 6.25 5.35 9.45
CA LEU A 101 6.00 6.18 10.62
C LEU A 101 5.78 7.66 10.26
N ALA A 102 6.55 8.20 9.31
CA ALA A 102 6.37 9.56 8.84
C ALA A 102 5.01 9.77 8.17
N VAL A 103 4.57 8.84 7.32
CA VAL A 103 3.24 8.88 6.71
C VAL A 103 2.15 8.81 7.77
N CYS A 104 2.25 7.91 8.75
CA CYS A 104 1.29 7.80 9.85
C CYS A 104 1.22 9.12 10.65
N ALA A 105 2.35 9.71 11.02
CA ALA A 105 2.39 10.95 11.80
C ALA A 105 1.77 12.13 11.04
N VAL A 106 2.06 12.25 9.73
CA VAL A 106 1.46 13.29 8.88
C VAL A 106 -0.05 13.10 8.78
N VAL A 107 -0.52 11.88 8.54
CA VAL A 107 -1.96 11.57 8.42
C VAL A 107 -2.70 11.88 9.73
N ILE A 108 -2.15 11.47 10.87
CA ILE A 108 -2.73 11.74 12.19
C ILE A 108 -2.79 13.25 12.45
N ARG A 109 -1.72 13.98 12.14
CA ARG A 109 -1.67 15.43 12.42
C ARG A 109 -2.57 16.26 11.50
N VAL A 110 -2.69 15.87 10.22
CA VAL A 110 -3.49 16.59 9.22
C VAL A 110 -4.99 16.30 9.37
N PHE A 111 -5.36 15.06 9.69
CA PHE A 111 -6.74 14.60 9.72
C PHE A 111 -7.26 14.30 11.14
N ASP A 112 -6.45 14.51 12.17
CA ASP A 112 -6.78 14.24 13.57
C ASP A 112 -7.43 12.85 13.78
N GLU A 113 -8.61 12.78 14.41
CA GLU A 113 -9.34 11.52 14.64
C GLU A 113 -9.71 10.77 13.36
N SER A 114 -10.04 11.50 12.28
CA SER A 114 -10.34 10.89 10.98
C SER A 114 -9.12 10.23 10.37
N GLY A 115 -7.92 10.77 10.63
CA GLY A 115 -6.65 10.18 10.24
C GLY A 115 -6.38 8.84 10.91
N ILE A 116 -6.63 8.75 12.22
CA ILE A 116 -6.49 7.48 12.96
C ILE A 116 -7.46 6.43 12.41
N ARG A 117 -8.72 6.79 12.17
CA ARG A 117 -9.71 5.88 11.57
C ARG A 117 -9.34 5.44 10.14
N LEU A 118 -8.69 6.31 9.38
CA LEU A 118 -8.19 5.97 8.05
C LEU A 118 -7.03 4.96 8.16
N LEU A 119 -6.10 5.16 9.09
CA LEU A 119 -4.96 4.28 9.30
C LEU A 119 -5.36 2.87 9.75
N TYR A 120 -6.42 2.72 10.55
CA TYR A 120 -6.98 1.41 10.92
C TYR A 120 -7.38 0.55 9.71
N VAL A 121 -7.74 1.17 8.61
CA VAL A 121 -8.07 0.44 7.38
C VAL A 121 -6.85 0.33 6.47
N ALA A 122 -6.02 1.38 6.42
CA ALA A 122 -4.88 1.44 5.52
C ALA A 122 -3.75 0.49 5.94
N VAL A 123 -3.47 0.34 7.25
CA VAL A 123 -2.37 -0.52 7.73
C VAL A 123 -2.62 -2.00 7.42
N PRO A 124 -3.79 -2.60 7.75
CA PRO A 124 -4.09 -3.97 7.33
C PRO A 124 -4.14 -4.13 5.82
N ALA A 125 -4.68 -3.14 5.09
CA ALA A 125 -4.71 -3.19 3.63
C ALA A 125 -3.30 -3.26 3.02
N VAL A 126 -2.35 -2.46 3.52
CA VAL A 126 -0.94 -2.51 3.09
C VAL A 126 -0.31 -3.85 3.45
N ALA A 127 -0.61 -4.43 4.62
CA ALA A 127 -0.14 -5.74 5.01
C ALA A 127 -0.66 -6.83 4.05
N VAL A 128 -1.95 -6.80 3.69
CA VAL A 128 -2.54 -7.72 2.70
C VAL A 128 -1.91 -7.53 1.32
N LEU A 129 -1.64 -6.29 0.88
CA LEU A 129 -0.93 -6.04 -0.38
C LEU A 129 0.49 -6.59 -0.36
N ALA A 130 1.20 -6.49 0.78
CA ALA A 130 2.52 -7.10 0.93
C ALA A 130 2.45 -8.64 0.85
N LEU A 131 1.43 -9.27 1.46
CA LEU A 131 1.16 -10.69 1.32
C LEU A 131 0.94 -11.10 -0.14
N ILE A 132 0.07 -10.36 -0.84
CA ILE A 132 -0.21 -10.60 -2.26
C ILE A 132 1.07 -10.50 -3.09
N TYR A 133 1.93 -9.51 -2.82
CA TYR A 133 3.20 -9.33 -3.52
C TYR A 133 4.15 -10.52 -3.38
N TYR A 134 4.20 -11.16 -2.20
CA TYR A 134 5.10 -12.28 -1.93
C TYR A 134 4.53 -13.64 -2.31
N LEU A 135 3.21 -13.83 -2.21
CA LEU A 135 2.55 -15.13 -2.40
C LEU A 135 1.94 -15.30 -3.80
N TYR A 136 1.51 -14.22 -4.43
CA TYR A 136 0.79 -14.28 -5.71
C TYR A 136 1.61 -13.75 -6.88
N GLN A 137 1.05 -13.92 -8.07
CA GLN A 137 1.63 -13.39 -9.30
C GLN A 137 1.57 -11.85 -9.30
N ARG A 138 2.59 -11.24 -9.92
CA ARG A 138 2.69 -9.77 -10.01
C ARG A 138 1.48 -9.09 -10.65
N GLU A 139 0.78 -9.80 -11.55
CA GLU A 139 -0.47 -9.31 -12.15
C GLU A 139 -1.54 -9.03 -11.10
N PHE A 140 -1.77 -9.99 -10.19
CA PHE A 140 -2.74 -9.82 -9.11
C PHE A 140 -2.34 -8.71 -8.14
N PHE A 141 -1.05 -8.54 -7.89
CA PHE A 141 -0.57 -7.43 -7.08
C PHE A 141 -0.94 -6.06 -7.68
N PHE A 142 -0.73 -5.86 -9.00
CA PHE A 142 -1.13 -4.61 -9.65
C PHE A 142 -2.65 -4.38 -9.60
N ALA A 143 -3.44 -5.41 -9.85
CA ALA A 143 -4.89 -5.33 -9.73
C ALA A 143 -5.35 -5.01 -8.31
N ALA A 144 -4.72 -5.63 -7.29
CA ALA A 144 -5.00 -5.39 -5.89
C ALA A 144 -4.64 -3.96 -5.45
N VAL A 145 -3.49 -3.43 -5.90
CA VAL A 145 -3.09 -2.04 -5.63
C VAL A 145 -4.09 -1.05 -6.24
N LEU A 146 -4.48 -1.24 -7.51
CA LEU A 146 -5.46 -0.38 -8.16
C LEU A 146 -6.82 -0.42 -7.44
N SER A 147 -7.27 -1.61 -7.03
CA SER A 147 -8.52 -1.77 -6.27
C SER A 147 -8.44 -1.15 -4.88
N ALA A 148 -7.30 -1.26 -4.19
CA ALA A 148 -7.07 -0.61 -2.90
C ALA A 148 -7.11 0.92 -3.00
N LEU A 149 -6.51 1.49 -4.05
CA LEU A 149 -6.63 2.91 -4.35
C LEU A 149 -8.09 3.30 -4.66
N GLY A 150 -8.83 2.47 -5.38
CA GLY A 150 -10.25 2.66 -5.60
C GLY A 150 -11.07 2.67 -4.30
N LEU A 151 -10.81 1.72 -3.39
CA LEU A 151 -11.46 1.66 -2.07
C LEU A 151 -11.19 2.91 -1.24
N LEU A 152 -9.94 3.41 -1.24
CA LEU A 152 -9.60 4.70 -0.63
C LEU A 152 -10.36 5.84 -1.29
N GLY A 153 -10.53 5.82 -2.62
CA GLY A 153 -11.30 6.82 -3.36
C GLY A 153 -12.75 6.88 -2.94
N VAL A 154 -13.41 5.72 -2.80
CA VAL A 154 -14.81 5.65 -2.33
C VAL A 154 -14.95 6.23 -0.92
N LYS A 155 -13.92 6.17 -0.07
CA LYS A 155 -13.94 6.75 1.27
C LYS A 155 -13.63 8.25 1.27
N VAL A 156 -12.58 8.67 0.52
CA VAL A 156 -12.05 10.03 0.57
C VAL A 156 -12.93 11.01 -0.21
N VAL A 157 -13.40 10.60 -1.39
CA VAL A 157 -14.14 11.48 -2.32
C VAL A 157 -15.46 11.99 -1.75
N PRO A 158 -16.34 11.15 -1.17
CA PRO A 158 -17.61 11.61 -0.62
C PRO A 158 -17.48 12.35 0.72
N TYR A 159 -16.48 11.98 1.51
CA TYR A 159 -16.38 12.46 2.90
C TYR A 159 -15.82 13.88 3.02
N HIS A 160 -15.24 14.41 1.98
CA HIS A 160 -14.68 15.76 1.85
C HIS A 160 -13.68 16.15 2.95
N PHE A 161 -13.47 15.39 4.01
CA PHE A 161 -12.63 15.65 5.21
C PHE A 161 -12.63 17.14 5.65
N GLY A 162 -13.73 17.86 5.43
CA GLY A 162 -13.80 19.31 5.62
C GLY A 162 -13.12 20.15 4.54
N PHE A 163 -12.42 19.54 3.58
CA PHE A 163 -11.71 20.22 2.49
C PHE A 163 -12.07 19.59 1.14
N PRO A 164 -12.98 20.19 0.38
CA PRO A 164 -13.39 19.67 -0.94
C PRO A 164 -12.21 19.56 -1.91
N ALA A 165 -11.19 20.41 -1.77
CA ALA A 165 -9.97 20.35 -2.59
C ALA A 165 -9.22 19.02 -2.46
N ILE A 166 -9.24 18.36 -1.29
CA ILE A 166 -8.58 17.06 -1.09
C ILE A 166 -9.33 15.97 -1.84
N ALA A 167 -10.67 15.99 -1.81
CA ALA A 167 -11.48 15.00 -2.50
C ALA A 167 -11.30 15.07 -4.02
N TYR A 168 -11.40 16.26 -4.58
CA TYR A 168 -11.17 16.48 -6.02
C TYR A 168 -9.71 16.22 -6.40
N GLY A 169 -8.75 16.66 -5.58
CA GLY A 169 -7.34 16.38 -5.79
C GLY A 169 -7.04 14.88 -5.84
N TYR A 170 -7.62 14.11 -4.91
CA TYR A 170 -7.49 12.65 -4.92
C TYR A 170 -8.09 12.03 -6.18
N ALA A 171 -9.30 12.44 -6.57
CA ALA A 171 -9.98 11.94 -7.76
C ALA A 171 -9.16 12.20 -9.04
N VAL A 172 -8.57 13.40 -9.17
CA VAL A 172 -7.70 13.75 -10.29
C VAL A 172 -6.43 12.92 -10.30
N VAL A 173 -5.75 12.80 -9.16
CA VAL A 173 -4.52 11.99 -9.03
C VAL A 173 -4.81 10.52 -9.36
N LEU A 174 -5.91 9.97 -8.85
CA LEU A 174 -6.31 8.60 -9.14
C LEU A 174 -6.65 8.42 -10.63
N GLY A 175 -7.36 9.38 -11.23
CA GLY A 175 -7.65 9.37 -12.67
C GLY A 175 -6.39 9.35 -13.52
N VAL A 176 -5.42 10.23 -13.21
CA VAL A 176 -4.10 10.25 -13.86
C VAL A 176 -3.35 8.93 -13.65
N ALA A 177 -3.40 8.37 -12.43
CA ALA A 177 -2.76 7.08 -12.12
C ALA A 177 -3.38 5.93 -12.92
N LEU A 178 -4.72 5.89 -13.07
CA LEU A 178 -5.42 4.88 -13.88
C LEU A 178 -5.06 4.98 -15.37
N VAL A 179 -5.07 6.19 -15.93
CA VAL A 179 -4.64 6.42 -17.32
C VAL A 179 -3.19 6.02 -17.50
N GLY A 180 -2.30 6.42 -16.58
CA GLY A 180 -0.90 6.02 -16.57
C GLY A 180 -0.72 4.49 -16.50
N ALA A 181 -1.50 3.81 -15.66
CA ALA A 181 -1.48 2.35 -15.56
C ALA A 181 -1.91 1.69 -16.89
N VAL A 182 -2.97 2.17 -17.54
CA VAL A 182 -3.40 1.67 -18.86
C VAL A 182 -2.31 1.84 -19.91
N VAL A 183 -1.66 3.02 -19.95
CA VAL A 183 -0.54 3.28 -20.89
C VAL A 183 0.63 2.33 -20.62
N VAL A 184 1.03 2.16 -19.34
CA VAL A 184 2.10 1.26 -18.94
C VAL A 184 1.77 -0.19 -19.32
N PHE A 185 0.54 -0.65 -19.07
CA PHE A 185 0.10 -2.00 -19.44
C PHE A 185 0.11 -2.20 -20.95
N ARG A 186 -0.26 -1.19 -21.75
CA ARG A 186 -0.14 -1.22 -23.22
C ARG A 186 1.30 -1.39 -23.68
N VAL A 187 2.21 -0.60 -23.13
CA VAL A 187 3.66 -0.68 -23.44
C VAL A 187 4.21 -2.05 -23.05
N MET A 188 3.86 -2.54 -21.85
CA MET A 188 4.30 -3.86 -21.38
C MET A 188 3.72 -5.00 -22.24
N GLN A 189 2.47 -4.90 -22.66
CA GLN A 189 1.84 -5.87 -23.56
C GLN A 189 2.57 -5.94 -24.91
N ALA A 190 2.92 -4.79 -25.48
CA ALA A 190 3.67 -4.72 -26.74
C ALA A 190 5.11 -5.25 -26.61
N ALA A 191 5.73 -5.09 -25.42
CA ALA A 191 7.10 -5.52 -25.13
C ALA A 191 7.20 -6.93 -24.50
N GLY A 192 6.10 -7.71 -24.50
CA GLY A 192 6.09 -9.07 -23.93
C GLY A 192 6.38 -9.13 -22.44
N GLY A 193 5.83 -8.19 -21.65
CA GLY A 193 5.98 -8.12 -20.21
C GLY A 193 7.22 -7.36 -19.71
N LYS A 194 8.01 -6.79 -20.62
CA LYS A 194 9.24 -6.06 -20.30
C LYS A 194 9.03 -4.56 -20.32
N LEU A 195 9.69 -3.87 -19.39
CA LEU A 195 9.74 -2.41 -19.36
C LEU A 195 11.19 -1.94 -19.51
N ARG A 196 11.42 -0.95 -20.35
CA ARG A 196 12.76 -0.36 -20.52
C ARG A 196 13.00 0.71 -19.44
N LEU A 197 13.77 0.36 -18.40
CA LEU A 197 14.15 1.28 -17.33
C LEU A 197 15.65 1.60 -17.46
N LYS A 198 16.00 2.87 -17.63
CA LYS A 198 17.40 3.33 -17.75
C LYS A 198 18.26 2.53 -18.75
N GLY A 199 17.69 2.16 -19.90
CA GLY A 199 18.43 1.41 -20.92
C GLY A 199 18.41 -0.12 -20.79
N ASN A 200 18.04 -0.65 -19.62
CA ASN A 200 17.95 -2.10 -19.39
C ASN A 200 16.49 -2.58 -19.50
N TRP A 201 16.30 -3.77 -20.09
CA TRP A 201 15.02 -4.44 -20.15
C TRP A 201 14.77 -5.21 -18.85
N VAL A 202 13.79 -4.78 -18.07
CA VAL A 202 13.38 -5.46 -16.82
C VAL A 202 12.08 -6.19 -17.08
N GLU A 203 12.02 -7.47 -16.79
CA GLU A 203 10.78 -8.26 -16.81
C GLU A 203 9.93 -7.88 -15.58
N VAL A 204 8.83 -7.18 -15.83
CA VAL A 204 7.89 -6.75 -14.78
C VAL A 204 6.75 -7.74 -14.64
N LEU A 205 6.19 -8.20 -15.77
CA LEU A 205 5.12 -9.18 -15.84
C LEU A 205 5.57 -10.43 -16.64
N PRO A 206 5.05 -11.62 -16.31
CA PRO A 206 5.31 -12.82 -17.10
C PRO A 206 4.72 -12.65 -18.52
N LYS A 207 5.33 -13.35 -19.50
CA LYS A 207 4.84 -13.32 -20.89
C LYS A 207 3.39 -13.81 -21.05
N SER A 208 2.95 -14.68 -20.13
CA SER A 208 1.59 -15.23 -20.06
C SER A 208 0.60 -14.34 -19.32
N ALA A 209 0.95 -13.08 -19.04
CA ALA A 209 0.13 -12.15 -18.28
C ALA A 209 -1.22 -11.89 -18.94
N ASN A 210 -2.29 -11.92 -18.14
CA ASN A 210 -3.63 -11.61 -18.63
C ASN A 210 -3.91 -10.10 -18.51
N TYR A 211 -3.49 -9.34 -19.53
CA TYR A 211 -3.69 -7.89 -19.58
C TYR A 211 -5.17 -7.49 -19.62
N ALA A 212 -6.06 -8.36 -20.11
CA ALA A 212 -7.50 -8.08 -20.13
C ALA A 212 -8.04 -7.85 -18.72
N LEU A 213 -7.64 -8.68 -17.75
CA LEU A 213 -8.07 -8.51 -16.35
C LEU A 213 -7.54 -7.20 -15.73
N LEU A 214 -6.34 -6.76 -16.09
CA LEU A 214 -5.78 -5.50 -15.62
C LEU A 214 -6.56 -4.30 -16.20
N TYR A 215 -6.92 -4.33 -17.49
CA TYR A 215 -7.75 -3.29 -18.10
C TYR A 215 -9.16 -3.27 -17.51
N VAL A 216 -9.78 -4.45 -17.31
CA VAL A 216 -11.10 -4.54 -16.66
C VAL A 216 -11.02 -3.99 -15.23
N THR A 217 -9.95 -4.27 -14.48
CA THR A 217 -9.75 -3.70 -13.14
C THR A 217 -9.68 -2.16 -13.19
N CYS A 218 -8.93 -1.59 -14.13
CA CYS A 218 -8.90 -0.14 -14.31
C CYS A 218 -10.29 0.42 -14.61
N GLY A 219 -11.07 -0.26 -15.47
CA GLY A 219 -12.45 0.12 -15.80
C GLY A 219 -13.39 0.06 -14.60
N VAL A 220 -13.34 -1.03 -13.82
CA VAL A 220 -14.15 -1.21 -12.60
C VAL A 220 -13.82 -0.14 -11.58
N VAL A 221 -12.53 0.11 -11.30
CA VAL A 221 -12.10 1.15 -10.35
C VAL A 221 -12.55 2.53 -10.82
N ALA A 222 -12.37 2.87 -12.09
CA ALA A 222 -12.83 4.14 -12.65
C ALA A 222 -14.35 4.32 -12.51
N ALA A 223 -15.13 3.31 -12.88
CA ALA A 223 -16.60 3.35 -12.79
C ALA A 223 -17.06 3.53 -11.34
N VAL A 224 -16.46 2.80 -10.39
CA VAL A 224 -16.81 2.90 -8.96
C VAL A 224 -16.46 4.28 -8.39
N VAL A 225 -15.31 4.85 -8.74
CA VAL A 225 -14.91 6.18 -8.24
C VAL A 225 -15.77 7.28 -8.86
N ILE A 226 -16.13 7.18 -10.14
CA ILE A 226 -17.08 8.08 -10.78
C ILE A 226 -18.46 7.97 -10.11
N ALA A 227 -18.93 6.75 -9.83
CA ALA A 227 -20.18 6.54 -9.11
C ALA A 227 -20.13 7.15 -7.69
N ALA A 228 -18.99 7.04 -6.99
CA ALA A 228 -18.80 7.67 -5.68
C ALA A 228 -18.84 9.20 -5.74
N LEU A 229 -18.35 9.81 -6.82
CA LEU A 229 -18.45 11.27 -7.05
C LEU A 229 -19.89 11.73 -7.28
N LEU A 230 -20.68 10.93 -8.01
CA LEU A 230 -22.05 11.29 -8.42
C LEU A 230 -23.09 10.93 -7.36
N LEU A 231 -22.96 9.77 -6.73
CA LEU A 231 -23.99 9.20 -5.83
C LEU A 231 -23.58 9.31 -4.34
N GLY A 232 -22.35 9.70 -4.08
CA GLY A 232 -21.77 9.66 -2.74
C GLY A 232 -21.23 8.29 -2.34
N GLY A 233 -20.74 8.17 -1.10
CA GLY A 233 -20.09 6.97 -0.56
C GLY A 233 -21.06 5.87 -0.17
N LEU A 234 -21.72 5.26 -1.10
CA LEU A 234 -22.61 4.13 -0.85
C LEU A 234 -21.85 2.86 -0.46
N ALA A 235 -22.34 2.13 0.54
CA ALA A 235 -21.76 0.86 0.99
C ALA A 235 -21.66 -0.18 -0.16
N VAL A 236 -22.58 -0.13 -1.12
CA VAL A 236 -22.58 -0.99 -2.31
C VAL A 236 -21.31 -0.82 -3.15
N LEU A 237 -20.74 0.39 -3.24
CA LEU A 237 -19.54 0.65 -4.02
C LEU A 237 -18.31 -0.06 -3.43
N TYR A 238 -18.21 -0.13 -2.09
CA TYR A 238 -17.21 -0.96 -1.42
C TYR A 238 -17.42 -2.44 -1.74
N GLY A 239 -18.68 -2.89 -1.68
CA GLY A 239 -19.05 -4.26 -2.01
C GLY A 239 -18.63 -4.66 -3.42
N VAL A 240 -18.82 -3.81 -4.41
CA VAL A 240 -18.41 -4.06 -5.80
C VAL A 240 -16.89 -4.25 -5.91
N LEU A 241 -16.09 -3.39 -5.31
CA LEU A 241 -14.62 -3.52 -5.36
C LEU A 241 -14.11 -4.73 -4.59
N VAL A 242 -14.70 -5.01 -3.42
CA VAL A 242 -14.33 -6.20 -2.64
C VAL A 242 -14.72 -7.48 -3.39
N ALA A 243 -15.92 -7.55 -3.95
CA ALA A 243 -16.35 -8.68 -4.76
C ALA A 243 -15.43 -8.89 -5.98
N TRP A 244 -15.06 -7.80 -6.67
CA TRP A 244 -14.09 -7.85 -7.76
C TRP A 244 -12.74 -8.43 -7.30
N LEU A 245 -12.19 -7.95 -6.18
CA LEU A 245 -10.95 -8.48 -5.61
C LEU A 245 -11.05 -9.97 -5.25
N LEU A 246 -12.17 -10.41 -4.69
CA LEU A 246 -12.40 -11.82 -4.37
C LEU A 246 -12.44 -12.69 -5.63
N ILE A 247 -13.12 -12.22 -6.69
CA ILE A 247 -13.14 -12.92 -7.99
C ILE A 247 -11.72 -13.07 -8.54
N LEU A 248 -10.93 -12.00 -8.51
CA LEU A 248 -9.53 -12.04 -8.94
C LEU A 248 -8.69 -12.97 -8.05
N ALA A 249 -8.88 -12.93 -6.72
CA ALA A 249 -8.18 -13.81 -5.80
C ALA A 249 -8.43 -15.28 -6.11
N VAL A 250 -9.70 -15.66 -6.32
CA VAL A 250 -10.08 -17.03 -6.72
C VAL A 250 -9.44 -17.40 -8.06
N TYR A 251 -9.55 -16.54 -9.07
CA TYR A 251 -8.96 -16.76 -10.39
C TYR A 251 -7.45 -17.02 -10.33
N TYR A 252 -6.72 -16.16 -9.62
CA TYR A 252 -5.26 -16.30 -9.51
C TYR A 252 -4.84 -17.43 -8.59
N THR A 253 -5.65 -17.82 -7.60
CA THR A 253 -5.39 -19.01 -6.77
C THR A 253 -5.51 -20.29 -7.62
N VAL A 254 -6.57 -20.41 -8.42
CA VAL A 254 -6.76 -21.57 -9.33
C VAL A 254 -5.64 -21.64 -10.37
N ARG A 255 -5.13 -20.49 -10.84
CA ARG A 255 -4.03 -20.44 -11.81
C ARG A 255 -2.67 -20.79 -11.20
N LEU A 256 -2.51 -20.73 -9.88
CA LEU A 256 -1.29 -21.14 -9.18
C LEU A 256 -1.23 -22.65 -8.94
N MET A 257 -2.39 -23.32 -8.89
CA MET A 257 -2.51 -24.78 -8.79
C MET A 257 -2.22 -25.45 -10.13
#